data_db19ac8ba04faa8701aed5677beca109
#
_entry.id   db19ac8ba04faa8701aed5677beca109
#
_cell.length_a   1.000
_cell.length_b   1.000
_cell.length_c   1.000
_cell.angle_alpha   90.00
_cell.angle_beta   90.00
_cell.angle_gamma   90.00
#
_symmetry.space_group_name_H-M   'P 1'
#
loop_
_entity.id
_entity.type
_entity.pdbx_description
1 polymer ?
#
loop_
_entity_poly.entity_id
_entity_poly.type
_entity_poly.pdbx_seq_one_letter_code
_entity_poly.pdbx_strand_id
1 'polypeptide(L)'
;MKRRLLTILLATVFGLGLGAPGAAYGGDNAAISVSTKDGTTVFKVAFAIRHVMGDVVDQTNGAVAYASCTDCAAVAVAFEIVLVEGDPSTVTPTNVAISINENCDTCIAVAEAYQFVLGTGGLVHFDSEGNRILSEIRRELHSLRKEDLTIDELQARLDSIAARIADVLANHLVPVGGKKSQETETTGTTTTTTTTTPETTTTTPTVTEETTTTEPTTTTEATTTTGP
;
A
#
# COMPACT_ATOMS: atom_id res chain seq x y z
N MET A 1 26.98 2.93 0.09
CA MET A 1 26.11 3.05 1.28
C MET A 1 24.61 2.98 0.94
N LYS A 2 24.14 3.59 -0.17
CA LYS A 2 22.69 3.63 -0.58
C LYS A 2 22.01 2.26 -0.68
N ARG A 3 22.65 1.23 -1.25
CA ARG A 3 22.06 -0.12 -1.40
C ARG A 3 21.76 -0.83 -0.07
N ARG A 4 22.51 -0.54 0.98
CA ARG A 4 22.31 -1.20 2.29
C ARG A 4 21.12 -0.62 3.07
N LEU A 5 20.85 0.68 2.91
CA LEU A 5 19.68 1.33 3.51
C LEU A 5 18.37 0.84 2.88
N LEU A 6 18.34 0.68 1.56
CA LEU A 6 17.16 0.16 0.86
C LEU A 6 16.84 -1.28 1.30
N THR A 7 17.87 -2.11 1.46
CA THR A 7 17.68 -3.50 1.92
C THR A 7 17.10 -3.55 3.35
N ILE A 8 17.50 -2.62 4.22
CA ILE A 8 17.01 -2.54 5.60
C ILE A 8 15.56 -2.04 5.61
N LEU A 9 15.20 -1.04 4.80
CA LEU A 9 13.84 -0.52 4.73
C LEU A 9 12.85 -1.55 4.17
N LEU A 10 13.23 -2.28 3.12
CA LEU A 10 12.43 -3.38 2.58
C LEU A 10 12.23 -4.50 3.60
N ALA A 11 13.27 -4.86 4.36
CA ALA A 11 13.20 -5.91 5.36
C ALA A 11 12.26 -5.54 6.53
N THR A 12 12.14 -4.26 6.88
CA THR A 12 11.25 -3.82 7.96
C THR A 12 9.77 -3.80 7.56
N VAL A 13 9.44 -3.54 6.30
CA VAL A 13 8.05 -3.52 5.82
C VAL A 13 7.48 -4.95 5.72
N PHE A 14 8.31 -5.93 5.36
CA PHE A 14 7.89 -7.35 5.21
C PHE A 14 8.37 -8.28 6.33
N GLY A 15 9.18 -7.78 7.26
CA GLY A 15 9.81 -8.60 8.32
C GLY A 15 9.00 -8.73 9.61
N LEU A 16 7.85 -8.08 9.74
CA LEU A 16 7.02 -8.14 10.96
C LEU A 16 6.13 -9.39 11.06
N GLY A 17 6.19 -10.31 10.09
CA GLY A 17 5.41 -11.54 10.04
C GLY A 17 6.11 -12.79 10.57
N LEU A 18 7.26 -12.71 11.24
CA LEU A 18 7.93 -13.88 11.83
C LEU A 18 7.41 -14.20 13.24
N GLY A 19 6.13 -14.48 13.35
CA GLY A 19 5.50 -14.97 14.57
C GLY A 19 4.90 -16.36 14.35
N ALA A 20 5.49 -17.37 14.98
CA ALA A 20 5.03 -18.73 15.28
C ALA A 20 4.51 -19.62 14.13
N PRO A 21 4.84 -20.93 14.13
CA PRO A 21 4.37 -21.88 13.12
C PRO A 21 2.94 -22.34 13.45
N GLY A 22 1.97 -21.56 13.09
CA GLY A 22 0.58 -21.97 12.94
C GLY A 22 0.24 -21.82 11.47
N ALA A 23 -0.13 -22.88 10.79
CA ALA A 23 -0.33 -22.96 9.35
C ALA A 23 -1.21 -21.83 8.80
N ALA A 24 -0.61 -20.69 8.47
CA ALA A 24 -1.21 -19.70 7.63
C ALA A 24 -1.08 -20.17 6.18
N TYR A 25 -2.10 -20.79 5.65
CA TYR A 25 -2.25 -21.00 4.21
C TYR A 25 -2.63 -19.70 3.54
N GLY A 26 -1.66 -18.83 3.40
CA GLY A 26 -1.85 -17.57 2.70
C GLY A 26 -0.53 -16.79 2.76
N GLY A 27 0.15 -16.64 1.63
CA GLY A 27 1.34 -15.79 1.56
C GLY A 27 0.94 -14.35 1.30
N ASP A 28 1.77 -13.41 1.74
CA ASP A 28 1.60 -11.99 1.46
C ASP A 28 1.57 -11.71 -0.05
N ASN A 29 0.83 -10.70 -0.46
CA ASN A 29 0.83 -10.17 -1.81
C ASN A 29 1.64 -8.88 -1.85
N ALA A 30 2.64 -8.77 -2.73
CA ALA A 30 3.49 -7.59 -2.79
C ALA A 30 3.89 -7.19 -4.20
N ALA A 31 3.79 -5.90 -4.50
CA ALA A 31 4.39 -5.25 -5.65
C ALA A 31 5.52 -4.32 -5.19
N ILE A 32 6.75 -4.55 -5.67
CA ILE A 32 7.91 -3.73 -5.31
C ILE A 32 8.54 -3.19 -6.59
N SER A 33 8.55 -1.87 -6.75
CA SER A 33 9.13 -1.16 -7.89
C SER A 33 10.29 -0.29 -7.43
N VAL A 34 11.46 -0.45 -8.05
CA VAL A 34 12.65 0.34 -7.74
C VAL A 34 13.24 0.86 -9.05
N SER A 35 13.30 2.19 -9.19
CA SER A 35 13.95 2.87 -10.31
C SER A 35 15.14 3.68 -9.79
N THR A 36 16.34 3.33 -10.26
CA THR A 36 17.61 4.00 -9.88
C THR A 36 18.45 4.36 -11.09
N LYS A 37 17.86 4.28 -12.29
CA LYS A 37 18.53 4.59 -13.54
C LYS A 37 17.79 5.73 -14.22
N ASP A 38 18.54 6.76 -14.64
CA ASP A 38 18.00 7.93 -15.30
C ASP A 38 17.19 7.58 -16.56
N GLY A 39 16.09 8.30 -16.78
CA GLY A 39 15.22 8.16 -17.93
C GLY A 39 14.46 6.83 -17.99
N THR A 40 14.32 6.09 -16.89
CA THR A 40 13.67 4.77 -16.90
C THR A 40 12.40 4.76 -16.07
N THR A 41 11.38 4.05 -16.60
CA THR A 41 10.17 3.71 -15.85
C THR A 41 10.17 2.23 -15.47
N VAL A 42 9.98 1.95 -14.18
CA VAL A 42 9.79 0.59 -13.66
C VAL A 42 8.36 0.46 -13.16
N PHE A 43 7.58 -0.45 -13.76
CA PHE A 43 6.20 -0.73 -13.36
C PHE A 43 6.08 -2.17 -12.86
N LYS A 44 5.55 -2.36 -11.66
CA LYS A 44 5.33 -3.68 -11.03
C LYS A 44 3.89 -3.83 -10.60
N VAL A 45 3.32 -5.00 -10.90
CA VAL A 45 1.97 -5.38 -10.51
C VAL A 45 2.01 -6.69 -9.75
N ALA A 46 1.25 -6.77 -8.65
CA ALA A 46 0.90 -8.00 -7.97
C ALA A 46 -0.62 -8.15 -7.95
N PHE A 47 -1.12 -9.36 -8.20
CA PHE A 47 -2.54 -9.68 -8.11
C PHE A 47 -2.69 -11.08 -7.51
N ALA A 48 -3.36 -11.17 -6.36
CA ALA A 48 -3.60 -12.42 -5.65
C ALA A 48 -5.08 -12.63 -5.34
N ILE A 49 -5.50 -13.90 -5.33
CA ILE A 49 -6.76 -14.36 -4.77
C ILE A 49 -6.41 -15.42 -3.74
N ARG A 50 -6.86 -15.23 -2.51
CA ARG A 50 -6.61 -16.12 -1.38
C ARG A 50 -7.92 -16.70 -0.85
N HIS A 51 -7.93 -17.99 -0.64
CA HIS A 51 -8.94 -18.69 0.14
C HIS A 51 -8.32 -18.99 1.49
N VAL A 52 -8.84 -18.41 2.55
CA VAL A 52 -8.26 -18.52 3.89
C VAL A 52 -9.27 -19.22 4.80
N MET A 53 -8.81 -20.35 5.36
CA MET A 53 -9.53 -21.09 6.39
C MET A 53 -8.65 -21.11 7.64
N GLY A 54 -9.20 -20.76 8.79
CA GLY A 54 -8.46 -20.77 10.05
C GLY A 54 -9.08 -19.83 11.07
N ASP A 55 -8.53 -19.86 12.26
CA ASP A 55 -9.00 -19.04 13.37
C ASP A 55 -8.50 -17.60 13.32
N VAL A 56 -7.39 -17.35 12.61
CA VAL A 56 -6.78 -16.04 12.41
C VAL A 56 -6.57 -15.76 10.94
N VAL A 57 -6.99 -14.58 10.50
CA VAL A 57 -6.78 -14.06 9.15
C VAL A 57 -5.96 -12.78 9.25
N ASP A 58 -4.71 -12.82 8.80
CA ASP A 58 -3.71 -11.74 8.91
C ASP A 58 -3.02 -11.43 7.58
N GLN A 59 -3.73 -11.54 6.47
CA GLN A 59 -3.19 -11.36 5.13
C GLN A 59 -2.64 -9.95 4.92
N THR A 60 -1.45 -9.84 4.32
CA THR A 60 -0.80 -8.56 4.00
C THR A 60 -0.79 -8.33 2.49
N ASN A 61 -1.32 -7.17 2.07
CA ASN A 61 -1.21 -6.66 0.71
C ASN A 61 -0.33 -5.41 0.71
N GLY A 62 0.70 -5.36 -0.12
CA GLY A 62 1.67 -4.26 -0.11
C GLY A 62 2.07 -3.77 -1.50
N ALA A 63 2.20 -2.45 -1.65
CA ALA A 63 2.82 -1.81 -2.79
C ALA A 63 3.95 -0.88 -2.30
N VAL A 64 5.14 -1.02 -2.86
CA VAL A 64 6.29 -0.17 -2.53
C VAL A 64 6.93 0.33 -3.81
N ALA A 65 6.99 1.65 -3.98
CA ALA A 65 7.66 2.31 -5.08
C ALA A 65 8.81 3.17 -4.55
N TYR A 66 9.99 3.02 -5.14
CA TYR A 66 11.18 3.82 -4.81
C TYR A 66 11.81 4.35 -6.08
N ALA A 67 11.99 5.67 -6.15
CA ALA A 67 12.69 6.33 -7.25
C ALA A 67 13.86 7.16 -6.71
N SER A 68 15.06 7.00 -7.33
CA SER A 68 16.29 7.74 -6.96
C SER A 68 17.16 7.92 -8.20
N CYS A 69 16.72 8.77 -9.11
CA CYS A 69 17.33 9.02 -10.42
C CYS A 69 16.80 10.32 -11.02
N THR A 70 17.31 10.73 -12.17
CA THR A 70 16.81 11.88 -12.93
C THR A 70 15.82 11.42 -14.00
N ASP A 71 14.69 12.11 -14.17
CA ASP A 71 13.64 11.81 -15.17
C ASP A 71 13.21 10.33 -15.15
N CYS A 72 12.92 9.80 -14.00
CA CYS A 72 12.57 8.39 -13.86
C CYS A 72 11.27 8.17 -13.07
N ALA A 73 10.65 7.00 -13.28
CA ALA A 73 9.45 6.63 -12.55
C ALA A 73 9.53 5.22 -11.95
N ALA A 74 8.96 5.05 -10.76
CA ALA A 74 8.70 3.77 -10.13
C ALA A 74 7.22 3.67 -9.80
N VAL A 75 6.54 2.67 -10.36
CA VAL A 75 5.11 2.42 -10.11
C VAL A 75 4.92 1.02 -9.56
N ALA A 76 4.27 0.89 -8.42
CA ALA A 76 3.92 -0.38 -7.78
C ALA A 76 2.41 -0.44 -7.55
N VAL A 77 1.77 -1.50 -8.02
CA VAL A 77 0.31 -1.71 -7.87
C VAL A 77 0.06 -3.11 -7.33
N ALA A 78 -0.63 -3.22 -6.20
CA ALA A 78 -0.99 -4.49 -5.59
C ALA A 78 -2.50 -4.62 -5.41
N PHE A 79 -3.08 -5.71 -5.92
CA PHE A 79 -4.46 -6.10 -5.69
C PHE A 79 -4.52 -7.45 -5.00
N GLU A 80 -5.28 -7.55 -3.92
CA GLU A 80 -5.53 -8.81 -3.24
C GLU A 80 -7.01 -9.00 -2.94
N ILE A 81 -7.50 -10.20 -3.20
CA ILE A 81 -8.83 -10.66 -2.80
C ILE A 81 -8.63 -11.77 -1.77
N VAL A 82 -9.19 -11.60 -0.58
CA VAL A 82 -9.16 -12.56 0.51
C VAL A 82 -10.58 -13.07 0.75
N LEU A 83 -10.83 -14.32 0.45
CA LEU A 83 -12.09 -15.02 0.74
C LEU A 83 -11.90 -15.79 2.04
N VAL A 84 -12.57 -15.32 3.08
CA VAL A 84 -12.50 -15.91 4.42
C VAL A 84 -13.58 -16.97 4.53
N GLU A 85 -13.13 -18.23 4.45
CA GLU A 85 -14.00 -19.41 4.43
C GLU A 85 -14.09 -20.00 5.85
N GLY A 86 -15.15 -19.70 6.56
CA GLY A 86 -15.34 -20.15 7.95
C GLY A 86 -15.71 -18.99 8.87
N ASP A 87 -15.50 -19.20 10.15
CA ASP A 87 -15.81 -18.24 11.23
C ASP A 87 -14.58 -17.99 12.08
N PRO A 88 -13.60 -17.20 11.58
CA PRO A 88 -12.38 -16.91 12.33
C PRO A 88 -12.67 -16.05 13.56
N SER A 89 -11.95 -16.28 14.65
CA SER A 89 -12.03 -15.46 15.85
C SER A 89 -11.35 -14.11 15.68
N THR A 90 -10.41 -14.00 14.73
CA THR A 90 -9.61 -12.80 14.52
C THR A 90 -9.40 -12.54 13.02
N VAL A 91 -9.72 -11.31 12.57
CA VAL A 91 -9.49 -10.84 11.21
C VAL A 91 -8.77 -9.50 11.28
N THR A 92 -7.47 -9.50 10.96
CA THR A 92 -6.58 -8.32 11.04
C THR A 92 -5.77 -8.14 9.75
N PRO A 93 -6.41 -7.95 8.59
CA PRO A 93 -5.68 -7.77 7.34
C PRO A 93 -4.91 -6.45 7.35
N THR A 94 -3.79 -6.44 6.63
CA THR A 94 -2.95 -5.24 6.46
C THR A 94 -2.87 -4.86 4.99
N ASN A 95 -3.16 -3.60 4.68
CA ASN A 95 -3.04 -3.05 3.33
C ASN A 95 -2.14 -1.79 3.36
N VAL A 96 -1.00 -1.82 2.65
CA VAL A 96 0.03 -0.78 2.75
C VAL A 96 0.49 -0.33 1.37
N ALA A 97 0.54 1.00 1.15
CA ALA A 97 1.15 1.61 -0.02
C ALA A 97 2.22 2.62 0.43
N ILE A 98 3.45 2.49 -0.11
CA ILE A 98 4.58 3.36 0.25
C ILE A 98 5.26 3.85 -1.01
N SER A 99 5.31 5.19 -1.19
CA SER A 99 6.03 5.86 -2.27
C SER A 99 7.19 6.66 -1.70
N ILE A 100 8.38 6.49 -2.26
CA ILE A 100 9.59 7.19 -1.81
C ILE A 100 10.33 7.76 -3.01
N ASN A 101 10.53 9.08 -2.99
CA ASN A 101 11.45 9.79 -3.87
C ASN A 101 12.67 10.23 -3.07
N GLU A 102 13.88 9.85 -3.47
CA GLU A 102 15.11 10.16 -2.75
C GLU A 102 16.22 10.62 -3.69
N ASN A 103 16.82 11.77 -3.40
CA ASN A 103 17.96 12.32 -4.18
C ASN A 103 17.70 12.31 -5.69
N CYS A 104 16.54 12.79 -6.11
CA CYS A 104 16.14 12.75 -7.50
C CYS A 104 15.73 14.12 -8.02
N ASP A 105 15.83 14.28 -9.32
CA ASP A 105 15.34 15.42 -10.06
C ASP A 105 14.29 14.92 -11.06
N THR A 106 13.09 15.53 -11.06
CA THR A 106 11.96 15.13 -11.90
C THR A 106 11.57 13.64 -11.83
N CYS A 107 11.78 12.99 -10.66
CA CYS A 107 11.38 11.59 -10.49
C CYS A 107 9.98 11.43 -9.87
N ILE A 108 9.34 10.30 -10.18
CA ILE A 108 7.99 9.97 -9.71
C ILE A 108 8.02 8.58 -9.07
N ALA A 109 7.47 8.47 -7.85
CA ALA A 109 7.15 7.18 -7.25
C ALA A 109 5.65 7.14 -6.95
N VAL A 110 4.97 6.08 -7.44
CA VAL A 110 3.54 5.83 -7.22
C VAL A 110 3.37 4.43 -6.65
N ALA A 111 2.68 4.31 -5.52
CA ALA A 111 2.31 3.02 -4.94
C ALA A 111 0.83 2.99 -4.62
N GLU A 112 0.13 1.96 -5.13
CA GLU A 112 -1.30 1.75 -4.93
C GLU A 112 -1.56 0.32 -4.45
N ALA A 113 -2.32 0.18 -3.35
CA ALA A 113 -2.65 -1.11 -2.78
C ALA A 113 -4.17 -1.22 -2.52
N TYR A 114 -4.79 -2.24 -3.11
CA TYR A 114 -6.22 -2.54 -2.98
C TYR A 114 -6.38 -3.93 -2.38
N GLN A 115 -7.07 -4.03 -1.25
CA GLN A 115 -7.35 -5.30 -0.59
C GLN A 115 -8.86 -5.44 -0.35
N PHE A 116 -9.41 -6.57 -0.79
CA PHE A 116 -10.81 -6.94 -0.60
C PHE A 116 -10.87 -8.15 0.33
N VAL A 117 -11.47 -8.00 1.49
CA VAL A 117 -11.64 -9.08 2.45
C VAL A 117 -13.12 -9.38 2.60
N LEU A 118 -13.51 -10.60 2.25
CA LEU A 118 -14.91 -11.02 2.26
C LEU A 118 -15.08 -12.30 3.08
N GLY A 119 -15.92 -12.23 4.13
CA GLY A 119 -16.39 -13.40 4.85
C GLY A 119 -17.42 -14.15 4.01
N THR A 120 -17.17 -15.40 3.67
CA THR A 120 -18.05 -16.21 2.85
C THR A 120 -18.81 -17.26 3.66
N GLY A 121 -18.44 -17.46 4.93
CA GLY A 121 -19.08 -18.43 5.82
C GLY A 121 -18.91 -19.89 5.42
N GLY A 122 -18.23 -20.16 4.30
CA GLY A 122 -17.97 -21.50 3.77
C GLY A 122 -17.21 -21.45 2.46
N LEU A 123 -16.91 -22.62 1.91
CA LEU A 123 -16.18 -22.76 0.65
C LEU A 123 -16.96 -22.15 -0.51
N VAL A 124 -16.32 -21.28 -1.26
CA VAL A 124 -16.87 -20.64 -2.46
C VAL A 124 -15.94 -20.78 -3.65
N HIS A 125 -16.46 -20.57 -4.84
CA HIS A 125 -15.69 -20.40 -6.06
C HIS A 125 -16.33 -19.34 -6.94
N PHE A 126 -15.56 -18.75 -7.84
CA PHE A 126 -16.10 -17.86 -8.86
C PHE A 126 -16.80 -18.70 -9.95
N ASP A 127 -17.93 -18.25 -10.42
CA ASP A 127 -18.57 -18.83 -11.60
C ASP A 127 -17.73 -18.57 -12.87
N SER A 128 -18.19 -19.07 -14.02
CA SER A 128 -17.48 -18.95 -15.28
C SER A 128 -17.32 -17.49 -15.72
N GLU A 129 -18.31 -16.66 -15.48
CA GLU A 129 -18.29 -15.24 -15.83
C GLU A 129 -17.35 -14.45 -14.90
N GLY A 130 -17.41 -14.68 -13.59
CA GLY A 130 -16.47 -14.08 -12.62
C GLY A 130 -15.02 -14.43 -12.94
N ASN A 131 -14.73 -15.69 -13.25
CA ASN A 131 -13.39 -16.11 -13.67
C ASN A 131 -12.94 -15.43 -14.98
N ARG A 132 -13.86 -15.23 -15.93
CA ARG A 132 -13.57 -14.51 -17.18
C ARG A 132 -13.19 -13.05 -16.89
N ILE A 133 -13.99 -12.34 -16.08
CA ILE A 133 -13.77 -10.94 -15.70
C ILE A 133 -12.45 -10.80 -14.95
N LEU A 134 -12.16 -11.67 -13.97
CA LEU A 134 -10.88 -11.65 -13.23
C LEU A 134 -9.66 -11.89 -14.14
N SER A 135 -9.83 -12.72 -15.16
CA SER A 135 -8.78 -12.97 -16.16
C SER A 135 -8.54 -11.74 -17.05
N GLU A 136 -9.60 -11.00 -17.38
CA GLU A 136 -9.51 -9.73 -18.12
C GLU A 136 -8.83 -8.66 -17.27
N ILE A 137 -9.20 -8.52 -16.01
CA ILE A 137 -8.58 -7.60 -15.05
C ILE A 137 -7.07 -7.86 -14.96
N ARG A 138 -6.65 -9.12 -14.81
CA ARG A 138 -5.21 -9.46 -14.80
C ARG A 138 -4.49 -9.02 -16.06
N ARG A 139 -5.09 -9.23 -17.23
CA ARG A 139 -4.50 -8.80 -18.51
C ARG A 139 -4.43 -7.28 -18.60
N GLU A 140 -5.48 -6.58 -18.18
CA GLU A 140 -5.53 -5.12 -18.15
C GLU A 140 -4.44 -4.55 -17.23
N LEU A 141 -4.32 -5.02 -16.00
CA LEU A 141 -3.27 -4.63 -15.08
C LEU A 141 -1.86 -4.83 -15.66
N HIS A 142 -1.65 -5.92 -16.39
CA HIS A 142 -0.37 -6.15 -17.06
C HIS A 142 -0.15 -5.26 -18.29
N SER A 143 -1.21 -4.76 -18.93
CA SER A 143 -1.08 -3.83 -20.07
C SER A 143 -0.70 -2.42 -19.65
N LEU A 144 -1.17 -1.96 -18.47
CA LEU A 144 -0.91 -0.60 -17.96
C LEU A 144 0.59 -0.23 -17.96
N ARG A 145 1.46 -1.21 -17.72
CA ARG A 145 2.92 -0.99 -17.76
C ARG A 145 3.48 -0.58 -19.12
N LYS A 146 2.70 -0.70 -20.20
CA LYS A 146 3.08 -0.37 -21.58
C LYS A 146 2.40 0.90 -22.08
N GLU A 147 1.50 1.45 -21.29
CA GLU A 147 0.74 2.64 -21.60
C GLU A 147 1.46 3.85 -21.00
N ASP A 148 1.46 4.96 -21.73
CA ASP A 148 2.02 6.23 -21.24
C ASP A 148 0.87 7.02 -20.59
N LEU A 149 0.56 6.66 -19.34
CA LEU A 149 -0.54 7.22 -18.57
C LEU A 149 -0.01 8.31 -17.62
N THR A 150 -0.75 9.38 -17.51
CA THR A 150 -0.60 10.31 -16.38
C THR A 150 -1.00 9.62 -15.06
N ILE A 151 -0.61 10.20 -13.93
CA ILE A 151 -0.98 9.67 -12.60
C ILE A 151 -2.50 9.60 -12.45
N ASP A 152 -3.21 10.66 -12.85
CA ASP A 152 -4.67 10.73 -12.74
C ASP A 152 -5.37 9.68 -13.63
N GLU A 153 -4.86 9.46 -14.85
CA GLU A 153 -5.37 8.41 -15.75
C GLU A 153 -5.10 7.02 -15.16
N LEU A 154 -3.92 6.79 -14.62
CA LEU A 154 -3.60 5.54 -13.94
C LEU A 154 -4.55 5.30 -12.76
N GLN A 155 -4.74 6.31 -11.90
CA GLN A 155 -5.65 6.24 -10.76
C GLN A 155 -7.07 5.90 -11.21
N ALA A 156 -7.62 6.62 -12.18
CA ALA A 156 -8.96 6.37 -12.71
C ALA A 156 -9.12 4.94 -13.26
N ARG A 157 -8.08 4.39 -13.91
CA ARG A 157 -8.08 3.01 -14.40
C ARG A 157 -8.05 2.00 -13.25
N LEU A 158 -7.24 2.23 -12.22
CA LEU A 158 -7.16 1.37 -11.05
C LEU A 158 -8.47 1.38 -10.25
N ASP A 159 -9.11 2.52 -10.09
CA ASP A 159 -10.43 2.64 -9.44
C ASP A 159 -11.51 1.90 -10.23
N SER A 160 -11.49 1.98 -11.56
CA SER A 160 -12.40 1.20 -12.42
C SER A 160 -12.18 -0.30 -12.25
N ILE A 161 -10.93 -0.74 -12.15
CA ILE A 161 -10.60 -2.16 -11.89
C ILE A 161 -11.09 -2.58 -10.51
N ALA A 162 -10.89 -1.74 -9.49
CA ALA A 162 -11.36 -1.99 -8.12
C ALA A 162 -12.89 -2.15 -8.07
N ALA A 163 -13.63 -1.28 -8.77
CA ALA A 163 -15.09 -1.37 -8.87
C ALA A 163 -15.55 -2.68 -9.54
N ARG A 164 -14.88 -3.13 -10.59
CA ARG A 164 -15.17 -4.40 -11.26
C ARG A 164 -14.86 -5.61 -10.37
N ILE A 165 -13.82 -5.55 -9.57
CA ILE A 165 -13.53 -6.61 -8.57
C ILE A 165 -14.65 -6.66 -7.54
N ALA A 166 -15.11 -5.51 -7.02
CA ALA A 166 -16.20 -5.45 -6.07
C ALA A 166 -17.51 -6.04 -6.66
N ASP A 167 -17.79 -5.75 -7.93
CA ASP A 167 -18.94 -6.33 -8.64
C ASP A 167 -18.83 -7.86 -8.77
N VAL A 168 -17.65 -8.37 -9.11
CA VAL A 168 -17.41 -9.82 -9.18
C VAL A 168 -17.61 -10.48 -7.82
N LEU A 169 -17.16 -9.86 -6.74
CA LEU A 169 -17.35 -10.39 -5.39
C LEU A 169 -18.80 -10.39 -4.96
N ALA A 170 -19.57 -9.39 -5.39
CA ALA A 170 -21.00 -9.30 -5.06
C ALA A 170 -21.88 -10.28 -5.87
N ASN A 171 -21.53 -10.57 -7.13
CA ASN A 171 -22.46 -11.21 -8.06
C ASN A 171 -22.00 -12.57 -8.59
N HIS A 172 -20.72 -12.92 -8.48
CA HIS A 172 -20.11 -14.08 -9.14
C HIS A 172 -19.46 -15.10 -8.20
N LEU A 173 -19.79 -15.06 -6.90
CA LEU A 173 -19.38 -16.08 -5.93
C LEU A 173 -20.48 -17.12 -5.78
N VAL A 174 -20.10 -18.39 -5.87
CA VAL A 174 -21.01 -19.54 -5.78
C VAL A 174 -20.54 -20.48 -4.67
N PRO A 175 -21.40 -20.86 -3.71
CA PRO A 175 -21.07 -21.82 -2.68
C PRO A 175 -20.72 -23.20 -3.26
N VAL A 176 -19.67 -23.84 -2.72
CA VAL A 176 -19.30 -25.21 -3.09
C VAL A 176 -20.24 -26.18 -2.38
N GLY A 177 -20.99 -26.99 -3.14
CA GLY A 177 -21.85 -28.04 -2.60
C GLY A 177 -23.24 -27.60 -2.10
N GLY A 178 -23.60 -26.32 -2.26
CA GLY A 178 -24.91 -25.81 -1.86
C GLY A 178 -25.90 -25.67 -3.01
N LYS A 179 -27.15 -26.13 -2.82
CA LYS A 179 -28.30 -25.58 -3.56
C LYS A 179 -28.33 -24.08 -3.23
N LYS A 180 -28.61 -23.22 -4.24
CA LYS A 180 -28.77 -21.78 -4.05
C LYS A 180 -29.59 -21.50 -2.78
N SER A 181 -28.93 -21.14 -1.70
CA SER A 181 -29.57 -20.58 -0.53
C SER A 181 -29.56 -19.08 -0.72
N GLN A 182 -30.73 -18.53 -0.81
CA GLN A 182 -31.02 -17.13 -0.93
C GLN A 182 -30.59 -16.41 0.37
N GLU A 183 -30.09 -15.21 0.22
CA GLU A 183 -29.73 -14.26 1.28
C GLU A 183 -28.46 -14.58 2.10
N THR A 184 -27.36 -14.10 1.55
CA THR A 184 -26.16 -13.81 2.37
C THR A 184 -26.22 -12.32 2.70
N GLU A 185 -26.40 -12.00 3.99
CA GLU A 185 -26.10 -10.64 4.45
C GLU A 185 -24.62 -10.38 4.22
N THR A 186 -24.34 -9.56 3.22
CA THR A 186 -22.98 -9.18 2.87
C THR A 186 -22.52 -8.13 3.87
N THR A 187 -21.96 -8.56 4.99
CA THR A 187 -21.12 -7.68 5.83
C THR A 187 -19.72 -7.67 5.22
N GLY A 188 -19.63 -7.14 4.01
CA GLY A 188 -18.35 -6.94 3.34
C GLY A 188 -17.71 -5.64 3.82
N THR A 189 -16.66 -5.72 4.60
CA THR A 189 -15.79 -4.56 4.84
C THR A 189 -14.79 -4.50 3.71
N THR A 190 -15.06 -3.67 2.72
CA THR A 190 -14.08 -3.32 1.68
C THR A 190 -13.19 -2.23 2.25
N THR A 191 -11.96 -2.58 2.62
CA THR A 191 -10.95 -1.59 2.98
C THR A 191 -10.13 -1.29 1.74
N THR A 192 -10.44 -0.18 1.09
CA THR A 192 -9.63 0.38 0.02
C THR A 192 -8.77 1.47 0.65
N THR A 193 -7.48 1.24 0.76
CA THR A 193 -6.54 2.28 1.17
C THR A 193 -5.85 2.78 -0.09
N THR A 194 -6.28 3.93 -0.56
CA THR A 194 -5.62 4.67 -1.63
C THR A 194 -4.68 5.65 -0.97
N THR A 195 -3.39 5.43 -1.10
CA THR A 195 -2.40 6.42 -0.68
C THR A 195 -2.05 7.25 -1.90
N THR A 196 -2.62 8.44 -1.95
CA THR A 196 -2.31 9.43 -2.99
C THR A 196 -0.83 9.81 -2.89
N THR A 197 -0.22 9.95 -4.04
CA THR A 197 1.12 10.48 -4.27
C THR A 197 1.41 11.66 -3.35
N PRO A 198 2.50 11.67 -2.59
CA PRO A 198 2.95 12.90 -1.99
C PRO A 198 3.33 13.85 -3.13
N GLU A 199 2.61 14.97 -3.24
CA GLU A 199 3.12 16.12 -3.97
C GLU A 199 4.58 16.34 -3.60
N THR A 200 5.38 16.70 -4.58
CA THR A 200 6.76 17.13 -4.40
C THR A 200 6.79 18.27 -3.38
N THR A 201 6.81 17.93 -2.12
CA THR A 201 7.06 18.91 -1.08
C THR A 201 8.55 19.10 -1.05
N THR A 202 9.02 20.08 -1.81
CA THR A 202 10.29 20.75 -1.55
C THR A 202 10.14 21.36 -0.15
N THR A 203 10.49 20.60 0.88
CA THR A 203 10.68 21.14 2.21
C THR A 203 11.96 21.94 2.17
N THR A 204 11.83 23.22 1.85
CA THR A 204 12.79 24.22 2.29
C THR A 204 12.74 24.18 3.83
N PRO A 205 13.82 23.89 4.53
CA PRO A 205 13.83 23.99 5.98
C PRO A 205 13.59 25.45 6.35
N THR A 206 12.37 25.78 6.80
CA THR A 206 12.13 27.03 7.46
C THR A 206 12.83 26.93 8.80
N VAL A 207 14.00 27.57 8.89
CA VAL A 207 14.65 27.83 10.16
C VAL A 207 13.74 28.79 10.91
N THR A 208 12.98 28.26 11.86
CA THR A 208 12.27 29.07 12.84
C THR A 208 13.35 29.58 13.78
N GLU A 209 13.80 30.83 13.57
CA GLU A 209 14.54 31.56 14.59
C GLU A 209 13.60 31.75 15.78
N GLU A 210 13.84 30.99 16.82
CA GLU A 210 13.32 31.25 18.15
C GLU A 210 13.97 32.53 18.66
N THR A 211 13.27 33.65 18.54
CA THR A 211 13.66 34.91 19.16
C THR A 211 13.45 34.76 20.66
N THR A 212 14.50 34.37 21.38
CA THR A 212 14.54 34.44 22.82
C THR A 212 14.66 35.90 23.22
N THR A 213 13.55 36.51 23.57
CA THR A 213 13.50 37.86 24.19
C THR A 213 14.05 37.71 25.59
N THR A 214 15.32 38.02 25.78
CA THR A 214 15.95 38.19 27.12
C THR A 214 15.63 39.59 27.61
N GLU A 215 14.79 39.66 28.62
CA GLU A 215 14.49 40.88 29.41
C GLU A 215 15.78 41.38 30.10
N PRO A 216 16.15 42.66 30.06
CA PRO A 216 17.34 43.17 30.72
C PRO A 216 17.09 43.30 32.24
N THR A 217 17.73 42.46 33.01
CA THR A 217 17.80 42.62 34.47
C THR A 217 18.76 43.72 34.79
N THR A 218 18.25 44.86 35.28
CA THR A 218 18.98 45.98 35.84
C THR A 218 19.66 45.56 37.14
N THR A 219 20.97 45.47 37.18
CA THR A 219 21.72 45.31 38.42
C THR A 219 22.46 46.59 38.70
N THR A 220 22.08 47.20 39.79
CA THR A 220 22.58 48.43 40.38
C THR A 220 24.07 48.33 40.78
N GLU A 221 24.86 49.32 40.40
CA GLU A 221 26.24 49.54 40.82
C GLU A 221 26.38 49.57 42.33
N ALA A 222 27.48 49.02 42.79
CA ALA A 222 28.06 49.36 44.08
C ALA A 222 29.51 49.80 43.87
N THR A 223 29.71 51.11 43.95
CA THR A 223 30.98 51.81 43.99
C THR A 223 31.72 51.50 45.27
N THR A 224 33.00 51.05 45.18
CA THR A 224 33.90 51.13 46.32
C THR A 224 35.27 51.71 45.84
N THR A 225 35.49 52.93 46.30
CA THR A 225 36.72 53.72 46.22
C THR A 225 37.70 53.22 47.26
N THR A 226 38.94 52.96 46.90
CA THR A 226 40.08 53.09 47.82
C THR A 226 41.34 53.33 47.02
N GLY A 227 41.93 54.59 47.16
CA GLY A 227 43.35 54.87 46.91
C GLY A 227 44.17 54.67 48.21
N PRO A 228 45.44 55.00 48.33
CA PRO A 228 46.23 55.97 47.58
C PRO A 228 47.22 55.41 46.57
#